data_bdb33a507f57e3325b035c852a5b745b
#
_entry.id   bdb33a507f57e3325b035c852a5b745b
#
_cell.length_a   1.000
_cell.length_b   1.000
_cell.length_c   1.000
_cell.angle_alpha   90.00
_cell.angle_beta   90.00
_cell.angle_gamma   90.00
#
_symmetry.space_group_name_H-M   'P 1'
#
loop_
_entity.id
_entity.type
_entity.pdbx_description
1 polymer ?
#
loop_
_entity_poly.entity_id
_entity_poly.type
_entity_poly.pdbx_seq_one_letter_code
_entity_poly.pdbx_strand_id
1 'polypeptide(L)'
;MLNINRPDGSGQKTSIKVLLGLGLLLLLSGCSSSSSVTVDQEFPTVLAVPKPVSASIVFDESFSTYLAEPNEKTQIALGTAQVKLLRNAFTGLFEEVEFVSSKEQITSTNGLVIIPSVREVQVSTPSDNYLNVFEVWIKYNLDIETADGETIDSWFMPAYGKTPDAFMASKSSAIEDAAVIALRDAGAKLMLDFYRIPAIYGWMMEQQILEDSK
;
A
#
# COMPACT_ATOMS: atom_id res chain seq x y z
N MET A 1 64.36 13.38 61.31
CA MET A 1 63.28 12.41 61.19
C MET A 1 62.25 13.02 60.25
N LEU A 2 62.33 12.68 58.94
CA LEU A 2 61.34 13.17 57.91
C LEU A 2 60.27 12.08 57.82
N ASN A 3 59.02 12.47 58.03
CA ASN A 3 57.82 11.64 57.89
C ASN A 3 57.30 11.82 56.48
N ILE A 4 57.45 10.81 55.64
CA ILE A 4 56.95 10.82 54.26
C ILE A 4 55.56 10.20 54.29
N ASN A 5 54.55 11.05 54.14
CA ASN A 5 53.14 10.67 54.00
C ASN A 5 52.90 10.17 52.56
N ARG A 6 52.59 8.88 52.36
CA ARG A 6 52.18 8.32 51.07
C ARG A 6 50.70 8.62 50.81
N PRO A 7 50.31 9.14 49.65
CA PRO A 7 48.90 9.27 49.33
C PRO A 7 48.28 7.91 49.00
N ASP A 8 47.14 7.64 49.58
CA ASP A 8 46.36 6.42 49.48
C ASP A 8 45.71 6.32 48.06
N GLY A 9 46.05 5.27 47.32
CA GLY A 9 45.63 5.08 45.92
C GLY A 9 44.21 4.51 45.73
N SER A 10 43.31 4.66 46.71
CA SER A 10 41.97 4.04 46.63
C SER A 10 40.92 4.81 45.80
N GLY A 11 41.09 6.14 45.67
CA GLY A 11 40.12 6.98 44.93
C GLY A 11 40.15 6.81 43.40
N GLN A 12 41.31 6.43 42.84
CA GLN A 12 41.48 6.40 41.38
C GLN A 12 40.85 5.16 40.71
N LYS A 13 40.78 4.05 41.45
CA LYS A 13 40.16 2.79 40.93
C LYS A 13 38.66 2.84 40.86
N THR A 14 38.03 3.63 41.73
CA THR A 14 36.56 3.81 41.79
C THR A 14 36.07 4.67 40.60
N SER A 15 36.80 5.74 40.30
CA SER A 15 36.48 6.62 39.16
C SER A 15 36.57 5.92 37.80
N ILE A 16 37.58 5.06 37.59
CA ILE A 16 37.76 4.30 36.35
C ILE A 16 36.61 3.29 36.15
N LYS A 17 36.17 2.61 37.22
CA LYS A 17 35.06 1.65 37.14
C LYS A 17 33.72 2.33 36.85
N VAL A 18 33.47 3.52 37.38
CA VAL A 18 32.29 4.32 37.11
C VAL A 18 32.29 4.85 35.67
N LEU A 19 33.44 5.31 35.14
CA LEU A 19 33.57 5.72 33.76
C LEU A 19 33.39 4.56 32.76
N LEU A 20 33.92 3.38 33.11
CA LEU A 20 33.76 2.18 32.26
C LEU A 20 32.31 1.69 32.25
N GLY A 21 31.60 1.77 33.41
CA GLY A 21 30.18 1.43 33.51
C GLY A 21 29.29 2.39 32.73
N LEU A 22 29.57 3.70 32.80
CA LEU A 22 28.82 4.72 32.04
C LEU A 22 29.07 4.62 30.54
N GLY A 23 30.30 4.29 30.11
CA GLY A 23 30.65 4.06 28.72
C GLY A 23 29.98 2.82 28.13
N LEU A 24 29.79 1.74 28.90
CA LEU A 24 29.11 0.52 28.46
C LEU A 24 27.60 0.73 28.35
N LEU A 25 26.99 1.61 29.19
CA LEU A 25 25.56 1.93 29.09
C LEU A 25 25.21 2.74 27.83
N LEU A 26 26.14 3.55 27.32
CA LEU A 26 25.95 4.34 26.10
C LEU A 26 26.05 3.51 24.79
N LEU A 27 26.61 2.30 24.85
CA LEU A 27 26.70 1.40 23.71
C LEU A 27 25.42 0.56 23.48
N LEU A 28 24.45 0.62 24.41
CA LEU A 28 23.18 -0.11 24.32
C LEU A 28 22.05 0.70 23.68
N SER A 29 22.32 1.92 23.19
CA SER A 29 21.36 2.63 22.32
C SER A 29 21.33 1.94 20.96
N GLY A 30 20.66 0.79 20.89
CA GLY A 30 20.39 0.06 19.67
C GLY A 30 19.59 0.95 18.73
N CYS A 31 20.18 1.35 17.61
CA CYS A 31 19.47 1.98 16.51
C CYS A 31 18.34 1.04 16.06
N SER A 32 17.10 1.38 16.39
CA SER A 32 15.93 0.77 15.78
C SER A 32 15.94 1.20 14.30
N SER A 33 16.38 0.33 13.40
CA SER A 33 16.33 0.62 11.97
C SER A 33 14.88 0.54 11.50
N SER A 34 14.27 1.67 11.21
CA SER A 34 12.98 1.76 10.50
C SER A 34 13.22 1.73 9.00
N SER A 35 12.34 1.06 8.25
CA SER A 35 12.33 1.04 6.79
C SER A 35 11.21 1.94 6.30
N SER A 36 11.56 3.04 5.60
CA SER A 36 10.60 3.85 4.86
C SER A 36 10.74 3.50 3.38
N VAL A 37 9.64 3.12 2.75
CA VAL A 37 9.56 2.70 1.36
C VAL A 37 8.63 3.65 0.63
N THR A 38 9.11 4.26 -0.45
CA THR A 38 8.29 5.04 -1.37
C THR A 38 8.16 4.25 -2.66
N VAL A 39 6.93 3.92 -3.05
CA VAL A 39 6.68 3.25 -4.32
C VAL A 39 6.51 4.32 -5.39
N ASP A 40 7.53 4.49 -6.22
CA ASP A 40 7.50 5.39 -7.38
C ASP A 40 7.73 4.58 -8.66
N GLN A 41 6.65 4.09 -9.23
CA GLN A 41 6.67 3.24 -10.41
C GLN A 41 5.67 3.76 -11.44
N GLU A 42 6.09 3.76 -12.70
CA GLU A 42 5.18 3.91 -13.83
C GLU A 42 4.57 2.55 -14.19
N PHE A 43 3.25 2.56 -14.40
CA PHE A 43 2.52 1.36 -14.79
C PHE A 43 2.14 1.46 -16.27
N PRO A 44 2.25 0.36 -17.02
CA PRO A 44 1.90 0.36 -18.44
C PRO A 44 0.41 0.68 -18.63
N THR A 45 0.12 1.37 -19.73
CA THR A 45 -1.26 1.56 -20.19
C THR A 45 -1.88 0.22 -20.54
N VAL A 46 -3.11 0.00 -20.12
CA VAL A 46 -3.84 -1.23 -20.42
C VAL A 46 -4.32 -1.20 -21.87
N LEU A 47 -3.97 -2.23 -22.63
CA LEU A 47 -4.49 -2.46 -23.98
C LEU A 47 -5.72 -3.37 -23.91
N ALA A 48 -6.87 -2.78 -23.65
CA ALA A 48 -8.17 -3.47 -23.65
C ALA A 48 -9.17 -2.68 -24.49
N VAL A 49 -10.26 -3.33 -24.88
CA VAL A 49 -11.42 -2.64 -25.47
C VAL A 49 -12.35 -2.29 -24.30
N PRO A 50 -12.51 -1.01 -23.97
CA PRO A 50 -13.38 -0.59 -22.89
C PRO A 50 -14.84 -1.01 -23.16
N LYS A 51 -15.61 -1.24 -22.11
CA LYS A 51 -17.05 -1.45 -22.23
C LYS A 51 -17.75 -0.09 -22.35
N PRO A 52 -18.89 -0.01 -23.09
CA PRO A 52 -19.68 1.20 -23.27
C PRO A 52 -20.45 1.54 -21.96
N VAL A 53 -19.69 1.76 -20.90
CA VAL A 53 -20.16 2.11 -19.56
C VAL A 53 -19.36 3.31 -19.10
N SER A 54 -20.05 4.32 -18.52
CA SER A 54 -19.42 5.46 -17.87
C SER A 54 -19.13 5.15 -16.40
N ALA A 55 -18.03 5.67 -15.88
CA ALA A 55 -17.70 5.51 -14.46
C ALA A 55 -17.06 6.76 -13.87
N SER A 56 -17.46 7.10 -12.64
CA SER A 56 -16.85 8.12 -11.79
C SER A 56 -16.04 7.44 -10.69
N ILE A 57 -14.72 7.66 -10.67
CA ILE A 57 -13.82 7.05 -9.70
C ILE A 57 -13.43 8.09 -8.67
N VAL A 58 -13.76 7.81 -7.40
CA VAL A 58 -13.48 8.72 -6.28
C VAL A 58 -12.18 8.30 -5.61
N PHE A 59 -11.10 9.03 -5.87
CA PHE A 59 -9.86 8.87 -5.13
C PHE A 59 -9.78 9.96 -4.05
N ASP A 60 -10.32 9.67 -2.88
CA ASP A 60 -10.28 10.61 -1.77
C ASP A 60 -8.85 10.87 -1.26
N GLU A 61 -8.70 11.84 -0.36
CA GLU A 61 -7.40 12.20 0.20
C GLU A 61 -6.77 11.02 0.95
N SER A 62 -7.56 10.26 1.71
CA SER A 62 -7.08 9.13 2.49
C SER A 62 -6.51 8.02 1.61
N PHE A 63 -7.10 7.79 0.45
CA PHE A 63 -6.61 6.83 -0.55
C PHE A 63 -5.40 7.38 -1.31
N SER A 64 -5.46 8.65 -1.74
CA SER A 64 -4.42 9.27 -2.58
C SER A 64 -3.11 9.54 -1.86
N THR A 65 -3.16 9.70 -0.53
CA THR A 65 -1.99 9.92 0.33
C THR A 65 -1.67 8.72 1.22
N TYR A 66 -2.25 7.57 0.94
CA TYR A 66 -2.20 6.40 1.82
C TYR A 66 -0.77 5.99 2.16
N LEU A 67 -0.47 5.98 3.45
CA LEU A 67 0.76 5.50 4.05
C LEU A 67 0.44 4.25 4.88
N ALA A 68 0.93 3.10 4.42
CA ALA A 68 0.78 1.85 5.16
C ALA A 68 1.81 1.75 6.29
N GLU A 69 1.38 1.33 7.46
CA GLU A 69 2.22 1.05 8.62
C GLU A 69 1.96 -0.40 9.10
N PRO A 70 2.42 -1.42 8.33
CA PRO A 70 2.16 -2.82 8.64
C PRO A 70 2.76 -3.27 9.98
N ASN A 71 3.77 -2.55 10.48
CA ASN A 71 4.37 -2.74 11.79
C ASN A 71 5.15 -1.47 12.20
N GLU A 72 5.61 -1.42 13.46
CA GLU A 72 6.33 -0.26 14.04
C GLU A 72 7.62 0.15 13.29
N LYS A 73 8.16 -0.71 12.44
CA LYS A 73 9.46 -0.51 11.77
C LYS A 73 9.37 -0.33 10.26
N THR A 74 8.18 -0.44 9.68
CA THR A 74 8.00 -0.41 8.23
C THR A 74 6.88 0.55 7.87
N GLN A 75 7.19 1.50 6.99
CA GLN A 75 6.22 2.41 6.38
C GLN A 75 6.32 2.26 4.86
N ILE A 76 5.18 2.24 4.17
CA ILE A 76 5.11 2.12 2.72
C ILE A 76 4.15 3.18 2.18
N ALA A 77 4.68 4.16 1.46
CA ALA A 77 3.88 5.18 0.79
C ALA A 77 3.31 4.60 -0.51
N LEU A 78 2.05 4.20 -0.49
CA LEU A 78 1.35 3.57 -1.62
C LEU A 78 0.47 4.56 -2.40
N GLY A 79 -0.01 5.64 -1.77
CA GLY A 79 -1.06 6.50 -2.30
C GLY A 79 -0.87 6.92 -3.76
N THR A 80 0.27 7.52 -4.09
CA THR A 80 0.55 7.96 -5.47
C THR A 80 0.60 6.80 -6.47
N ALA A 81 1.27 5.70 -6.10
CA ALA A 81 1.45 4.56 -6.99
C ALA A 81 0.13 3.83 -7.27
N GLN A 82 -0.70 3.60 -6.23
CA GLN A 82 -2.00 2.95 -6.40
C GLN A 82 -2.98 3.80 -7.21
N VAL A 83 -2.97 5.13 -7.06
CA VAL A 83 -3.78 6.03 -7.89
C VAL A 83 -3.34 5.95 -9.36
N LYS A 84 -2.04 6.00 -9.66
CA LYS A 84 -1.51 5.85 -11.02
C LYS A 84 -1.96 4.52 -11.65
N LEU A 85 -1.79 3.40 -10.93
CA LEU A 85 -2.17 2.08 -11.39
C LEU A 85 -3.66 1.97 -11.67
N LEU A 86 -4.50 2.31 -10.67
CA LEU A 86 -5.94 2.15 -10.79
C LEU A 86 -6.52 3.10 -11.84
N ARG A 87 -5.98 4.31 -11.98
CA ARG A 87 -6.36 5.22 -13.07
C ARG A 87 -6.15 4.55 -14.45
N ASN A 88 -4.99 3.95 -14.68
CA ASN A 88 -4.70 3.25 -15.94
C ASN A 88 -5.65 2.04 -16.15
N ALA A 89 -5.93 1.28 -15.10
CA ALA A 89 -6.81 0.13 -15.17
C ALA A 89 -8.27 0.54 -15.46
N PHE A 90 -8.81 1.54 -14.74
CA PHE A 90 -10.17 2.02 -14.98
C PHE A 90 -10.33 2.65 -16.36
N THR A 91 -9.35 3.39 -16.86
CA THR A 91 -9.35 3.90 -18.23
C THR A 91 -9.40 2.76 -19.27
N GLY A 92 -8.83 1.60 -18.96
CA GLY A 92 -8.93 0.40 -19.82
C GLY A 92 -10.25 -0.36 -19.70
N LEU A 93 -11.01 -0.18 -18.62
CA LEU A 93 -12.28 -0.87 -18.37
C LEU A 93 -13.48 -0.15 -18.97
N PHE A 94 -13.52 1.17 -18.85
CA PHE A 94 -14.69 1.99 -19.15
C PHE A 94 -14.44 2.90 -20.36
N GLU A 95 -15.45 3.13 -21.18
CA GLU A 95 -15.36 4.02 -22.34
C GLU A 95 -15.25 5.48 -21.91
N GLU A 96 -16.00 5.87 -20.88
CA GLU A 96 -15.93 7.19 -20.28
C GLU A 96 -15.60 7.09 -18.80
N VAL A 97 -14.52 7.78 -18.35
CA VAL A 97 -14.10 7.78 -16.96
C VAL A 97 -13.81 9.21 -16.50
N GLU A 98 -14.45 9.61 -15.41
CA GLU A 98 -14.00 10.78 -14.67
C GLU A 98 -13.32 10.37 -13.35
N PHE A 99 -12.34 11.16 -12.95
CA PHE A 99 -11.61 10.94 -11.70
C PHE A 99 -11.74 12.16 -10.82
N VAL A 100 -12.33 11.97 -9.66
CA VAL A 100 -12.62 13.04 -8.70
C VAL A 100 -12.00 12.72 -7.33
N SER A 101 -11.90 13.73 -6.46
CA SER A 101 -11.39 13.55 -5.09
C SER A 101 -12.52 13.42 -4.05
N SER A 102 -13.75 13.68 -4.44
CA SER A 102 -14.93 13.47 -3.59
C SER A 102 -16.20 13.25 -4.42
N LYS A 103 -17.24 12.66 -3.82
CA LYS A 103 -18.51 12.39 -4.51
C LYS A 103 -19.21 13.68 -4.99
N GLU A 104 -19.04 14.79 -4.27
CA GLU A 104 -19.63 16.08 -4.60
C GLU A 104 -19.10 16.70 -5.91
N GLN A 105 -17.95 16.20 -6.40
CA GLN A 105 -17.34 16.65 -7.64
C GLN A 105 -17.78 15.84 -8.87
N ILE A 106 -18.57 14.78 -8.67
CA ILE A 106 -19.07 13.96 -9.77
C ILE A 106 -19.99 14.81 -10.65
N THR A 107 -19.71 14.77 -11.96
CA THR A 107 -20.50 15.48 -12.97
C THR A 107 -21.37 14.54 -13.79
N SER A 108 -21.01 13.27 -13.87
CA SER A 108 -21.78 12.24 -14.57
C SER A 108 -23.11 11.96 -13.84
N THR A 109 -24.19 11.88 -14.61
CA THR A 109 -25.54 11.58 -14.08
C THR A 109 -25.95 10.13 -14.32
N ASN A 110 -25.09 9.34 -14.94
CA ASN A 110 -25.32 7.92 -15.25
C ASN A 110 -24.05 7.11 -15.07
N GLY A 111 -24.17 5.79 -15.08
CA GLY A 111 -23.04 4.88 -14.95
C GLY A 111 -22.76 4.48 -13.50
N LEU A 112 -21.52 4.11 -13.24
CA LEU A 112 -21.07 3.61 -11.95
C LEU A 112 -20.28 4.68 -11.17
N VAL A 113 -20.44 4.67 -9.87
CA VAL A 113 -19.57 5.40 -8.94
C VAL A 113 -18.74 4.35 -8.18
N ILE A 114 -17.41 4.43 -8.25
CA ILE A 114 -16.51 3.48 -7.63
C ILE A 114 -15.60 4.20 -6.65
N ILE A 115 -15.57 3.72 -5.41
CA ILE A 115 -14.82 4.31 -4.31
C ILE A 115 -13.84 3.27 -3.78
N PRO A 116 -12.57 3.29 -4.25
CA PRO A 116 -11.55 2.40 -3.74
C PRO A 116 -11.08 2.82 -2.33
N SER A 117 -10.81 1.84 -1.49
CA SER A 117 -10.20 2.02 -0.18
C SER A 117 -9.18 0.92 0.11
N VAL A 118 -8.23 1.18 1.00
CA VAL A 118 -7.29 0.17 1.51
C VAL A 118 -7.74 -0.24 2.90
N ARG A 119 -8.07 -1.52 3.07
CA ARG A 119 -8.46 -2.07 4.38
C ARG A 119 -7.25 -2.40 5.24
N GLU A 120 -6.23 -2.96 4.62
CA GLU A 120 -5.04 -3.46 5.33
C GLU A 120 -3.88 -3.65 4.37
N VAL A 121 -2.67 -3.41 4.87
CA VAL A 121 -1.42 -3.82 4.22
C VAL A 121 -0.64 -4.70 5.19
N GLN A 122 -0.18 -5.84 4.72
CA GLN A 122 0.66 -6.77 5.49
C GLN A 122 2.00 -6.94 4.79
N VAL A 123 3.06 -7.05 5.59
CA VAL A 123 4.42 -7.34 5.11
C VAL A 123 4.96 -8.53 5.88
N SER A 124 5.51 -9.48 5.15
CA SER A 124 6.31 -10.58 5.71
C SER A 124 7.74 -10.48 5.18
N THR A 125 8.69 -10.70 6.05
CA THR A 125 10.12 -10.66 5.73
C THR A 125 10.73 -12.05 5.81
N PRO A 126 11.95 -12.29 5.29
CA PRO A 126 12.65 -13.57 5.41
C PRO A 126 12.77 -14.09 6.85
N SER A 127 12.77 -13.18 7.86
CA SER A 127 12.76 -13.58 9.27
C SER A 127 11.39 -14.07 9.77
N ASP A 128 10.31 -13.73 9.09
CA ASP A 128 8.94 -14.07 9.45
C ASP A 128 8.45 -15.31 8.72
N ASN A 129 9.04 -15.56 7.53
CA ASN A 129 8.76 -16.73 6.72
C ASN A 129 10.06 -17.51 6.42
N TYR A 130 10.04 -18.81 6.39
CA TYR A 130 11.21 -19.64 6.12
C TYR A 130 11.55 -19.76 4.61
N LEU A 131 11.00 -18.88 3.77
CA LEU A 131 11.08 -18.95 2.30
C LEU A 131 12.13 -18.03 1.69
N ASN A 132 12.84 -17.22 2.50
CA ASN A 132 13.80 -16.21 2.06
C ASN A 132 13.20 -15.23 1.03
N VAL A 133 11.97 -14.78 1.26
CA VAL A 133 11.25 -13.83 0.43
C VAL A 133 10.70 -12.67 1.27
N PHE A 134 10.58 -11.51 0.65
CA PHE A 134 9.74 -10.41 1.12
C PHE A 134 8.38 -10.53 0.46
N GLU A 135 7.31 -10.36 1.22
CA GLU A 135 5.94 -10.47 0.75
C GLU A 135 5.15 -9.25 1.18
N VAL A 136 4.31 -8.76 0.27
CA VAL A 136 3.37 -7.65 0.53
C VAL A 136 1.99 -8.09 0.09
N TRP A 137 1.01 -7.96 0.99
CA TRP A 137 -0.42 -8.10 0.70
C TRP A 137 -1.06 -6.73 0.86
N ILE A 138 -1.85 -6.33 -0.14
CA ILE A 138 -2.67 -5.12 -0.08
C ILE A 138 -4.12 -5.57 -0.21
N LYS A 139 -4.95 -5.28 0.79
CA LYS A 139 -6.37 -5.65 0.82
C LYS A 139 -7.19 -4.42 0.45
N TYR A 140 -7.60 -4.34 -0.80
CA TYR A 140 -8.49 -3.30 -1.29
C TYR A 140 -9.95 -3.65 -1.04
N ASN A 141 -10.78 -2.63 -0.93
CA ASN A 141 -12.21 -2.70 -1.07
C ASN A 141 -12.66 -1.65 -2.07
N LEU A 142 -13.54 -2.03 -2.98
CA LEU A 142 -14.17 -1.13 -3.93
C LEU A 142 -15.66 -1.10 -3.63
N ASP A 143 -16.15 0.02 -3.09
CA ASP A 143 -17.58 0.25 -2.95
C ASP A 143 -18.11 0.76 -4.30
N ILE A 144 -19.16 0.11 -4.80
CA ILE A 144 -19.69 0.31 -6.15
C ILE A 144 -21.16 0.69 -6.03
N GLU A 145 -21.50 1.86 -6.56
CA GLU A 145 -22.83 2.44 -6.50
C GLU A 145 -23.29 2.86 -7.91
N THR A 146 -24.56 3.07 -8.09
CA THR A 146 -25.10 3.80 -9.24
C THR A 146 -24.86 5.29 -9.11
N ALA A 147 -25.01 6.06 -10.17
CA ALA A 147 -24.96 7.53 -10.12
C ALA A 147 -26.01 8.14 -9.18
N ASP A 148 -27.15 7.45 -8.96
CA ASP A 148 -28.20 7.87 -8.03
C ASP A 148 -27.89 7.50 -6.57
N GLY A 149 -26.74 6.84 -6.30
CA GLY A 149 -26.29 6.48 -4.96
C GLY A 149 -26.81 5.14 -4.44
N GLU A 150 -27.43 4.32 -5.27
CA GLU A 150 -27.81 2.96 -4.91
C GLU A 150 -26.59 2.05 -4.88
N THR A 151 -26.39 1.32 -3.79
CA THR A 151 -25.27 0.39 -3.66
C THR A 151 -25.50 -0.85 -4.53
N ILE A 152 -24.54 -1.14 -5.40
CA ILE A 152 -24.53 -2.34 -6.24
C ILE A 152 -23.76 -3.45 -5.55
N ASP A 153 -22.53 -3.18 -5.08
CA ASP A 153 -21.66 -4.15 -4.41
C ASP A 153 -20.57 -3.46 -3.58
N SER A 154 -19.90 -4.25 -2.74
CA SER A 154 -18.70 -3.88 -2.03
C SER A 154 -17.67 -4.99 -2.24
N TRP A 155 -16.87 -4.83 -3.28
CA TRP A 155 -15.96 -5.88 -3.75
C TRP A 155 -14.64 -5.86 -3.00
N PHE A 156 -14.35 -6.96 -2.31
CA PHE A 156 -13.05 -7.19 -1.67
C PHE A 156 -12.04 -7.75 -2.67
N MET A 157 -10.95 -7.01 -2.90
CA MET A 157 -9.91 -7.35 -3.86
C MET A 157 -8.54 -7.45 -3.18
N PRO A 158 -8.10 -8.65 -2.75
CA PRO A 158 -6.76 -8.84 -2.22
C PRO A 158 -5.72 -8.87 -3.34
N ALA A 159 -4.59 -8.19 -3.12
CA ALA A 159 -3.46 -8.16 -4.02
C ALA A 159 -2.20 -8.68 -3.31
N TYR A 160 -1.34 -9.37 -4.05
CA TYR A 160 -0.16 -10.03 -3.50
C TYR A 160 1.06 -9.85 -4.38
N GLY A 161 2.18 -9.56 -3.73
CA GLY A 161 3.49 -9.54 -4.40
C GLY A 161 4.58 -10.12 -3.53
N LYS A 162 5.59 -10.69 -4.16
CA LYS A 162 6.76 -11.23 -3.48
C LYS A 162 8.04 -10.98 -4.26
N THR A 163 9.14 -10.81 -3.53
CA THR A 163 10.48 -10.61 -4.07
C THR A 163 11.46 -11.49 -3.28
N PRO A 164 12.37 -12.22 -3.95
CA PRO A 164 13.41 -12.96 -3.25
C PRO A 164 14.31 -12.04 -2.43
N ASP A 165 14.83 -12.55 -1.30
CA ASP A 165 15.93 -11.90 -0.59
C ASP A 165 17.19 -12.02 -1.45
N ALA A 166 17.60 -10.91 -2.07
CA ALA A 166 18.73 -10.87 -2.96
C ALA A 166 19.97 -10.36 -2.22
N PHE A 167 21.09 -11.03 -2.44
CA PHE A 167 22.38 -10.58 -1.91
C PHE A 167 22.68 -9.14 -2.36
N MET A 168 22.98 -8.26 -1.42
CA MET A 168 23.22 -6.81 -1.58
C MET A 168 21.99 -5.94 -1.86
N ALA A 169 20.78 -6.47 -1.96
CA ALA A 169 19.58 -5.64 -1.96
C ALA A 169 19.28 -5.11 -0.55
N SER A 170 18.81 -3.87 -0.46
CA SER A 170 18.33 -3.36 0.83
C SER A 170 16.96 -3.96 1.15
N LYS A 171 16.64 -4.10 2.45
CA LYS A 171 15.31 -4.51 2.89
C LYS A 171 14.22 -3.61 2.30
N SER A 172 14.45 -2.29 2.25
CA SER A 172 13.51 -1.32 1.70
C SER A 172 13.27 -1.54 0.21
N SER A 173 14.32 -1.79 -0.57
CA SER A 173 14.20 -2.08 -2.01
C SER A 173 13.44 -3.38 -2.28
N ALA A 174 13.69 -4.43 -1.50
CA ALA A 174 12.97 -5.70 -1.64
C ALA A 174 11.47 -5.57 -1.29
N ILE A 175 11.13 -4.78 -0.26
CA ILE A 175 9.73 -4.48 0.08
C ILE A 175 9.08 -3.62 -1.03
N GLU A 176 9.81 -2.64 -1.59
CA GLU A 176 9.33 -1.83 -2.71
C GLU A 176 8.98 -2.71 -3.92
N ASP A 177 9.90 -3.58 -4.34
CA ASP A 177 9.68 -4.51 -5.45
C ASP A 177 8.47 -5.42 -5.19
N ALA A 178 8.33 -5.96 -3.98
CA ALA A 178 7.16 -6.77 -3.61
C ALA A 178 5.87 -5.94 -3.65
N ALA A 179 5.89 -4.67 -3.20
CA ALA A 179 4.74 -3.77 -3.27
C ALA A 179 4.36 -3.44 -4.73
N VAL A 180 5.34 -3.20 -5.61
CA VAL A 180 5.10 -3.00 -7.06
C VAL A 180 4.45 -4.22 -7.68
N ILE A 181 4.89 -5.43 -7.32
CA ILE A 181 4.27 -6.68 -7.81
C ILE A 181 2.85 -6.81 -7.28
N ALA A 182 2.59 -6.50 -6.00
CA ALA A 182 1.24 -6.51 -5.43
C ALA A 182 0.31 -5.51 -6.14
N LEU A 183 0.80 -4.30 -6.44
CA LEU A 183 0.04 -3.32 -7.21
C LEU A 183 -0.31 -3.85 -8.60
N ARG A 184 0.64 -4.46 -9.32
CA ARG A 184 0.38 -5.06 -10.64
C ARG A 184 -0.64 -6.20 -10.56
N ASP A 185 -0.60 -7.01 -9.51
CA ASP A 185 -1.61 -8.04 -9.25
C ASP A 185 -3.00 -7.43 -9.03
N ALA A 186 -3.10 -6.31 -8.28
CA ALA A 186 -4.34 -5.57 -8.12
C ALA A 186 -4.91 -5.08 -9.46
N GLY A 187 -4.06 -4.46 -10.29
CA GLY A 187 -4.46 -4.00 -11.62
C GLY A 187 -4.92 -5.13 -12.52
N ALA A 188 -4.23 -6.27 -12.52
CA ALA A 188 -4.61 -7.45 -13.28
C ALA A 188 -5.96 -8.02 -12.82
N LYS A 189 -6.18 -8.15 -11.52
CA LYS A 189 -7.48 -8.60 -10.96
C LYS A 189 -8.61 -7.65 -11.31
N LEU A 190 -8.39 -6.35 -11.17
CA LEU A 190 -9.39 -5.35 -11.57
C LEU A 190 -9.79 -5.55 -13.04
N MET A 191 -8.82 -5.68 -13.93
CA MET A 191 -9.08 -5.86 -15.37
C MET A 191 -9.76 -7.17 -15.72
N LEU A 192 -9.44 -8.26 -15.02
CA LEU A 192 -9.93 -9.60 -15.35
C LEU A 192 -11.28 -9.92 -14.72
N ASP A 193 -11.52 -9.40 -13.51
CA ASP A 193 -12.62 -9.88 -12.68
C ASP A 193 -13.75 -8.85 -12.49
N PHE A 194 -13.52 -7.55 -12.73
CA PHE A 194 -14.50 -6.50 -12.46
C PHE A 194 -15.87 -6.79 -13.10
N TYR A 195 -15.92 -7.08 -14.39
CA TYR A 195 -17.17 -7.38 -15.10
C TYR A 195 -17.70 -8.81 -14.86
N ARG A 196 -16.97 -9.63 -14.08
CA ARG A 196 -17.40 -10.95 -13.63
C ARG A 196 -18.07 -10.93 -12.27
N ILE A 197 -18.02 -9.82 -11.56
CA ILE A 197 -18.74 -9.62 -10.30
C ILE A 197 -20.24 -9.78 -10.60
N PRO A 198 -20.96 -10.73 -9.96
CA PRO A 198 -22.34 -11.05 -10.33
C PRO A 198 -23.29 -9.85 -10.27
N ALA A 199 -23.12 -8.96 -9.28
CA ALA A 199 -23.94 -7.77 -9.13
C ALA A 199 -23.69 -6.76 -10.28
N ILE A 200 -22.44 -6.57 -10.70
CA ILE A 200 -22.09 -5.69 -11.82
C ILE A 200 -22.61 -6.28 -13.13
N TYR A 201 -22.41 -7.58 -13.33
CA TYR A 201 -22.92 -8.26 -14.52
C TYR A 201 -24.45 -8.13 -14.60
N GLY A 202 -25.17 -8.34 -13.49
CA GLY A 202 -26.62 -8.16 -13.41
C GLY A 202 -27.04 -6.75 -13.75
N TRP A 203 -26.40 -5.76 -13.15
CA TRP A 203 -26.66 -4.35 -13.42
C TRP A 203 -26.45 -3.99 -14.91
N MET A 204 -25.38 -4.46 -15.52
CA MET A 204 -25.13 -4.24 -16.95
C MET A 204 -26.20 -4.86 -17.86
N MET A 205 -26.67 -6.07 -17.51
CA MET A 205 -27.72 -6.74 -18.26
C MET A 205 -29.05 -5.98 -18.18
N GLU A 206 -29.37 -5.42 -17.01
CA GLU A 206 -30.56 -4.57 -16.83
C GLU A 206 -30.50 -3.29 -17.67
N GLN A 207 -29.32 -2.64 -17.74
CA GLN A 207 -29.13 -1.46 -18.57
C GLN A 207 -29.32 -1.77 -20.07
N GLN A 208 -28.84 -2.89 -20.57
CA GLN A 208 -29.02 -3.34 -21.95
C GLN A 208 -30.48 -3.63 -22.27
N ILE A 209 -31.22 -4.29 -21.36
CA ILE A 209 -32.65 -4.58 -21.54
C ILE A 209 -33.47 -3.29 -21.64
N LEU A 210 -33.11 -2.26 -20.87
CA LEU A 210 -33.77 -0.96 -20.92
C LEU A 210 -33.47 -0.17 -22.21
N GLU A 211 -32.28 -0.32 -22.78
CA GLU A 211 -31.94 0.28 -24.07
C GLU A 211 -32.66 -0.41 -25.24
N ASP A 212 -32.72 -1.73 -25.26
CA ASP A 212 -33.42 -2.51 -26.30
C ASP A 212 -34.95 -2.38 -26.22
N SER A 213 -35.48 -1.86 -25.12
CA SER A 213 -36.94 -1.63 -24.92
C SER A 213 -37.43 -0.25 -25.35
N LYS A 214 -36.54 0.65 -25.76
CA LYS A 214 -36.86 2.01 -26.27
C LYS A 214 -36.88 2.04 -27.78
#